data_e9391cdffa70247d953e0b684095688a
#
_entry.id   e9391cdffa70247d953e0b684095688a
#
_cell.length_a   1.000
_cell.length_b   1.000
_cell.length_c   1.000
_cell.angle_alpha   90.00
_cell.angle_beta   90.00
_cell.angle_gamma   90.00
#
_symmetry.space_group_name_H-M   'P 1'
#
loop_
_entity.id
_entity.type
_entity.pdbx_description
1 polymer ?
#
loop_
_entity_poly.entity_id
_entity_poly.type
_entity_poly.pdbx_seq_one_letter_code
_entity_poly.pdbx_strand_id
1 'polypeptide(L)'
;MAADKIDTIVSLSKRRGFVYPCSEIYGGSRAAWDYGPLGVELKENIKRQWWRSMVIAREDVVGLDSSVILAPEVWEASGHVATFSDPLTECTACHKRHRADHLIEAYEAKHNGRAPENGLADVNCPNCGTKGQFTEPKQFSGMLETHLGPTQDTGSRAFLRPETAQGIFTNFAQVQQTSRKKPPFGIAQMGKSFRNEITPGNFIFRTREFEQMEMEFFVKPGEDEQWQEYWMEQRWGWYRELGLREENMRWFEHPAEKLSHYSKRTADIEYRFNFGGSEFSELEGVANRTDFDLKAHSKASGQDLSFFDQEAGERWTPYVIEPAAGVNRAMLAFMLDAYIEDEAPNAKGVMEKRTVMRLDPRLAPVKVAVLPLSRNPQLSPKAKGLATDLRKNWNIEFDDAGAIGRRYRRQDEIGTPFCVTVDFDTLDDNAVTVRERDTMKQERVSLDQIQSYLGGRLLGC
;
A
#
# COMPACT_ATOMS: atom_id res chain seq x y z
N MET A 1 23.34 3.70 6.98
CA MET A 1 23.05 3.20 5.59
C MET A 1 21.56 3.02 5.32
N ALA A 2 20.73 2.53 6.21
CA ALA A 2 19.30 2.29 5.93
C ALA A 2 18.43 3.53 6.17
N ALA A 3 18.67 4.31 7.21
CA ALA A 3 18.00 5.61 7.43
C ALA A 3 18.23 6.56 6.25
N ASP A 4 19.44 6.56 5.67
CA ASP A 4 19.78 7.33 4.49
C ASP A 4 18.91 7.00 3.26
N LYS A 5 18.43 5.75 3.15
CA LYS A 5 17.64 5.32 1.99
C LYS A 5 16.21 5.88 2.01
N ILE A 6 15.58 5.97 3.17
CA ILE A 6 14.24 6.60 3.30
C ILE A 6 14.32 8.09 2.99
N ASP A 7 15.28 8.81 3.55
CA ASP A 7 15.45 10.24 3.28
C ASP A 7 15.72 10.49 1.80
N THR A 8 16.49 9.60 1.16
CA THR A 8 16.74 9.63 -0.28
C THR A 8 15.44 9.43 -1.08
N ILE A 9 14.60 8.45 -0.71
CA ILE A 9 13.30 8.22 -1.36
C ILE A 9 12.35 9.39 -1.14
N VAL A 10 12.31 9.98 0.07
CA VAL A 10 11.50 11.18 0.35
C VAL A 10 11.93 12.34 -0.52
N SER A 11 13.23 12.59 -0.63
CA SER A 11 13.81 13.65 -1.48
C SER A 11 13.49 13.40 -2.97
N LEU A 12 13.70 12.17 -3.45
CA LEU A 12 13.37 11.77 -4.82
C LEU A 12 11.87 11.97 -5.10
N SER A 13 11.02 11.52 -4.18
CA SER A 13 9.56 11.60 -4.32
C SER A 13 9.08 13.03 -4.50
N LYS A 14 9.57 13.96 -3.68
CA LYS A 14 9.25 15.38 -3.78
C LYS A 14 9.76 15.98 -5.09
N ARG A 15 11.02 15.73 -5.44
CA ARG A 15 11.66 16.29 -6.64
C ARG A 15 11.03 15.77 -7.93
N ARG A 16 10.59 14.51 -7.96
CA ARG A 16 10.06 13.87 -9.17
C ARG A 16 8.54 13.81 -9.25
N GLY A 17 7.84 14.23 -8.21
CA GLY A 17 6.38 14.28 -8.22
C GLY A 17 5.72 12.95 -7.95
N PHE A 18 6.30 12.14 -7.07
CA PHE A 18 5.62 10.97 -6.52
C PHE A 18 4.74 11.34 -5.33
N VAL A 19 5.30 12.03 -4.34
CA VAL A 19 4.58 12.36 -3.10
C VAL A 19 4.99 13.76 -2.63
N TYR A 20 3.99 14.54 -2.25
CA TYR A 20 4.16 15.90 -1.69
C TYR A 20 3.61 15.98 -0.27
N PRO A 21 4.10 16.90 0.58
CA PRO A 21 3.40 17.26 1.80
C PRO A 21 2.02 17.84 1.47
N CYS A 22 0.98 17.35 2.13
CA CYS A 22 -0.38 17.88 1.94
C CYS A 22 -0.45 19.34 2.41
N SER A 23 -1.10 20.19 1.62
CA SER A 23 -1.33 21.60 1.95
C SER A 23 -0.05 22.41 2.24
N GLU A 24 1.04 22.13 1.54
CA GLU A 24 2.36 22.73 1.80
C GLU A 24 2.35 24.25 1.74
N ILE A 25 1.52 24.86 0.87
CA ILE A 25 1.36 26.31 0.77
C ILE A 25 0.83 26.99 2.05
N TYR A 26 0.24 26.21 2.96
CA TYR A 26 -0.22 26.66 4.29
C TYR A 26 0.67 26.16 5.43
N GLY A 27 1.89 25.68 5.12
CA GLY A 27 2.82 25.12 6.10
C GLY A 27 2.73 23.60 6.26
N GLY A 28 1.86 22.96 5.50
CA GLY A 28 1.68 21.51 5.50
C GLY A 28 0.84 20.97 6.66
N SER A 29 0.22 19.83 6.45
CA SER A 29 -0.45 19.05 7.49
C SER A 29 0.44 17.90 7.94
N ARG A 30 0.64 17.73 9.25
CA ARG A 30 1.55 16.71 9.78
C ARG A 30 1.08 15.31 9.40
N ALA A 31 1.97 14.55 8.75
CA ALA A 31 1.74 13.19 8.29
C ALA A 31 0.52 13.02 7.38
N ALA A 32 0.22 14.05 6.60
CA ALA A 32 -0.68 14.00 5.47
C ALA A 32 0.11 14.23 4.18
N TRP A 33 -0.21 13.47 3.15
CA TRP A 33 0.56 13.42 1.91
C TRP A 33 -0.37 13.40 0.70
N ASP A 34 0.00 14.17 -0.31
CA ASP A 34 -0.64 14.16 -1.63
C ASP A 34 0.21 13.36 -2.61
N TYR A 35 -0.43 12.61 -3.48
CA TYR A 35 0.23 11.84 -4.52
C TYR A 35 0.27 12.65 -5.80
N GLY A 36 1.48 13.00 -6.23
CA GLY A 36 1.71 13.73 -7.46
C GLY A 36 1.49 12.89 -8.73
N PRO A 37 1.75 13.44 -9.92
CA PRO A 37 1.46 12.75 -11.20
C PRO A 37 2.09 11.36 -11.33
N LEU A 38 3.33 11.17 -10.86
CA LEU A 38 3.96 9.84 -10.88
C LEU A 38 3.48 8.95 -9.73
N GLY A 39 3.16 9.56 -8.59
CA GLY A 39 2.68 8.82 -7.41
C GLY A 39 1.30 8.21 -7.61
N VAL A 40 0.38 8.95 -8.20
CA VAL A 40 -0.97 8.43 -8.49
C VAL A 40 -0.89 7.28 -9.48
N GLU A 41 -0.09 7.39 -10.55
CA GLU A 41 0.07 6.31 -11.52
C GLU A 41 0.70 5.05 -10.91
N LEU A 42 1.76 5.20 -10.08
CA LEU A 42 2.36 4.07 -9.37
C LEU A 42 1.33 3.39 -8.44
N LYS A 43 0.59 4.18 -7.69
CA LYS A 43 -0.44 3.70 -6.77
C LYS A 43 -1.58 2.96 -7.49
N GLU A 44 -2.08 3.53 -8.59
CA GLU A 44 -3.10 2.89 -9.43
C GLU A 44 -2.59 1.60 -10.09
N ASN A 45 -1.33 1.56 -10.53
CA ASN A 45 -0.73 0.35 -11.07
C ASN A 45 -0.63 -0.75 -10.01
N ILE A 46 -0.23 -0.44 -8.76
CA ILE A 46 -0.21 -1.41 -7.64
C ILE A 46 -1.63 -1.97 -7.40
N LYS A 47 -2.63 -1.09 -7.30
CA LYS A 47 -4.02 -1.50 -7.10
C LYS A 47 -4.54 -2.36 -8.26
N ARG A 48 -4.18 -2.03 -9.51
CA ARG A 48 -4.55 -2.81 -10.70
C ARG A 48 -3.95 -4.21 -10.68
N GLN A 49 -2.66 -4.35 -10.30
CA GLN A 49 -2.01 -5.66 -10.18
C GLN A 49 -2.63 -6.49 -9.05
N TRP A 50 -2.94 -5.86 -7.91
CA TRP A 50 -3.63 -6.52 -6.81
C TRP A 50 -5.03 -7.00 -7.23
N TRP A 51 -5.83 -6.12 -7.83
CA TRP A 51 -7.18 -6.46 -8.29
C TRP A 51 -7.18 -7.56 -9.34
N ARG A 52 -6.21 -7.52 -10.24
CA ARG A 52 -6.03 -8.57 -11.24
C ARG A 52 -5.76 -9.92 -10.59
N SER A 53 -4.84 -10.00 -9.62
CA SER A 53 -4.47 -11.24 -8.96
C SER A 53 -5.56 -11.76 -8.02
N MET A 54 -6.26 -10.85 -7.33
CA MET A 54 -7.23 -11.22 -6.29
C MET A 54 -8.65 -11.45 -6.83
N VAL A 55 -9.03 -10.76 -7.92
CA VAL A 55 -10.42 -10.78 -8.43
C VAL A 55 -10.48 -11.30 -9.86
N ILE A 56 -9.78 -10.64 -10.81
CA ILE A 56 -9.99 -10.91 -12.23
C ILE A 56 -9.47 -12.29 -12.64
N ALA A 57 -8.32 -12.70 -12.12
CA ALA A 57 -7.68 -13.99 -12.44
C ALA A 57 -8.24 -15.18 -11.65
N ARG A 58 -9.34 -14.98 -10.92
CA ARG A 58 -9.95 -15.99 -10.03
C ARG A 58 -11.45 -16.16 -10.29
N GLU A 59 -11.91 -17.38 -10.08
CA GLU A 59 -13.35 -17.69 -10.15
C GLU A 59 -14.04 -17.60 -8.77
N ASP A 60 -13.26 -17.64 -7.70
CA ASP A 60 -13.72 -17.74 -6.32
C ASP A 60 -13.69 -16.41 -5.56
N VAL A 61 -13.37 -15.30 -6.18
CA VAL A 61 -13.39 -13.97 -5.55
C VAL A 61 -14.20 -12.98 -6.39
N VAL A 62 -14.99 -12.16 -5.71
CA VAL A 62 -15.76 -11.06 -6.33
C VAL A 62 -15.41 -9.73 -5.69
N GLY A 63 -15.68 -8.64 -6.37
CA GLY A 63 -15.37 -7.28 -5.89
C GLY A 63 -16.57 -6.63 -5.22
N LEU A 64 -16.28 -5.74 -4.28
CA LEU A 64 -17.24 -4.84 -3.61
C LEU A 64 -16.62 -3.45 -3.48
N ASP A 65 -17.45 -2.42 -3.50
CA ASP A 65 -17.09 -1.06 -3.08
C ASP A 65 -18.16 -0.54 -2.11
N SER A 66 -17.88 -0.63 -0.81
CA SER A 66 -18.78 -0.18 0.24
C SER A 66 -18.51 1.28 0.62
N SER A 67 -19.49 1.92 1.24
CA SER A 67 -19.40 3.32 1.69
C SER A 67 -18.28 3.54 2.69
N VAL A 68 -17.66 4.72 2.62
CA VAL A 68 -16.66 5.18 3.59
C VAL A 68 -17.30 5.49 4.95
N ILE A 69 -18.49 6.08 4.93
CA ILE A 69 -19.27 6.38 6.13
C ILE A 69 -20.32 5.27 6.29
N LEU A 70 -20.19 4.50 7.35
CA LEU A 70 -21.12 3.43 7.72
C LEU A 70 -21.92 3.83 8.95
N ALA A 71 -23.05 3.14 9.15
CA ALA A 71 -23.89 3.34 10.32
C ALA A 71 -23.09 3.06 11.61
N PRO A 72 -23.30 3.87 12.68
CA PRO A 72 -22.59 3.71 13.95
C PRO A 72 -22.69 2.31 14.53
N GLU A 73 -23.83 1.63 14.33
CA GLU A 73 -24.10 0.29 14.81
C GLU A 73 -23.14 -0.76 14.24
N VAL A 74 -22.59 -0.52 13.04
CA VAL A 74 -21.57 -1.39 12.44
C VAL A 74 -20.31 -1.42 13.31
N TRP A 75 -19.89 -0.25 13.79
CA TRP A 75 -18.69 -0.08 14.60
C TRP A 75 -18.91 -0.48 16.07
N GLU A 76 -20.13 -0.38 16.56
CA GLU A 76 -20.53 -0.90 17.86
C GLU A 76 -20.54 -2.44 17.85
N ALA A 77 -21.15 -3.03 16.82
CA ALA A 77 -21.23 -4.49 16.67
C ALA A 77 -19.85 -5.15 16.50
N SER A 78 -18.98 -4.56 15.69
CA SER A 78 -17.62 -5.04 15.49
C SER A 78 -16.68 -4.80 16.68
N GLY A 79 -17.12 -4.02 17.69
CA GLY A 79 -16.32 -3.67 18.86
C GLY A 79 -15.38 -2.49 18.70
N HIS A 80 -15.26 -1.89 17.51
CA HIS A 80 -14.34 -0.77 17.28
C HIS A 80 -14.60 0.44 18.20
N VAL A 81 -15.85 0.78 18.44
CA VAL A 81 -16.20 1.92 19.34
C VAL A 81 -15.69 1.65 20.76
N ALA A 82 -15.72 0.42 21.22
CA ALA A 82 -15.32 0.06 22.58
C ALA A 82 -13.83 -0.19 22.76
N THR A 83 -13.15 -0.75 21.75
CA THR A 83 -11.78 -1.30 21.91
C THR A 83 -10.74 -0.56 21.06
N PHE A 84 -11.15 0.15 20.00
CA PHE A 84 -10.22 0.86 19.12
C PHE A 84 -9.81 2.20 19.73
N SER A 85 -9.14 2.13 20.88
CA SER A 85 -8.63 3.26 21.63
C SER A 85 -7.27 2.95 22.22
N ASP A 86 -6.42 3.97 22.28
CA ASP A 86 -5.07 3.88 22.83
C ASP A 86 -4.96 4.68 24.13
N PRO A 87 -4.28 4.18 25.17
CA PRO A 87 -4.02 4.94 26.39
C PRO A 87 -2.96 6.02 26.11
N LEU A 88 -3.41 7.26 25.97
CA LEU A 88 -2.57 8.43 25.66
C LEU A 88 -2.15 9.14 26.94
N THR A 89 -0.84 9.38 27.08
CA THR A 89 -0.26 10.25 28.14
C THR A 89 0.58 11.36 27.51
N GLU A 90 0.72 12.47 28.23
CA GLU A 90 1.58 13.60 27.85
C GLU A 90 2.72 13.75 28.85
N CYS A 91 3.95 13.91 28.35
CA CYS A 91 5.07 14.28 29.20
C CYS A 91 4.92 15.75 29.62
N THR A 92 4.79 16.03 30.91
CA THR A 92 4.59 17.39 31.45
C THR A 92 5.82 18.28 31.31
N ALA A 93 7.02 17.68 31.10
CA ALA A 93 8.25 18.43 30.90
C ALA A 93 8.47 18.93 29.47
N CYS A 94 8.10 18.13 28.44
CA CYS A 94 8.36 18.49 27.04
C CYS A 94 7.08 18.54 26.19
N HIS A 95 5.92 18.31 26.77
CA HIS A 95 4.60 18.34 26.13
C HIS A 95 4.45 17.42 24.92
N LYS A 96 5.28 16.37 24.84
CA LYS A 96 5.14 15.32 23.84
C LYS A 96 4.18 14.25 24.34
N ARG A 97 3.31 13.81 23.44
CA ARG A 97 2.34 12.75 23.70
C ARG A 97 2.90 11.39 23.30
N HIS A 98 2.60 10.39 24.10
CA HIS A 98 3.06 9.01 23.94
C HIS A 98 1.92 8.05 24.29
N ARG A 99 1.93 6.87 23.69
CA ARG A 99 1.11 5.75 24.16
C ARG A 99 1.72 5.21 25.46
N ALA A 100 0.89 5.10 26.48
CA ALA A 100 1.32 4.66 27.79
C ALA A 100 1.78 3.19 27.79
N ASP A 101 1.08 2.33 27.05
CA ASP A 101 1.43 0.92 26.84
C ASP A 101 2.80 0.76 26.17
N HIS A 102 3.09 1.49 25.09
CA HIS A 102 4.40 1.45 24.45
C HIS A 102 5.55 1.96 25.34
N LEU A 103 5.27 2.92 26.23
CA LEU A 103 6.25 3.37 27.21
C LEU A 103 6.60 2.27 28.21
N ILE A 104 5.59 1.52 28.65
CA ILE A 104 5.76 0.37 29.56
C ILE A 104 6.49 -0.77 28.86
N GLU A 105 6.09 -1.16 27.65
CA GLU A 105 6.78 -2.17 26.83
C GLU A 105 8.26 -1.82 26.61
N ALA A 106 8.56 -0.57 26.29
CA ALA A 106 9.93 -0.09 26.11
C ALA A 106 10.76 -0.11 27.41
N TYR A 107 10.10 0.07 28.55
CA TYR A 107 10.73 -0.09 29.88
C TYR A 107 11.03 -1.57 30.15
N GLU A 108 10.06 -2.47 29.95
CA GLU A 108 10.19 -3.92 30.14
C GLU A 108 11.30 -4.50 29.28
N ALA A 109 11.40 -4.11 28.02
CA ALA A 109 12.45 -4.54 27.09
C ALA A 109 13.86 -4.18 27.60
N LYS A 110 14.01 -3.04 28.30
CA LYS A 110 15.28 -2.61 28.89
C LYS A 110 15.60 -3.26 30.27
N HIS A 111 14.57 -3.82 30.92
CA HIS A 111 14.66 -4.37 32.26
C HIS A 111 14.38 -5.88 32.31
N ASN A 112 14.74 -6.61 31.25
CA ASN A 112 14.60 -8.07 31.16
C ASN A 112 13.15 -8.55 31.39
N GLY A 113 12.17 -7.86 30.84
CA GLY A 113 10.75 -8.21 30.96
C GLY A 113 10.09 -7.79 32.28
N ARG A 114 10.75 -7.01 33.12
CA ARG A 114 10.16 -6.53 34.40
C ARG A 114 9.32 -5.28 34.16
N ALA A 115 8.06 -5.34 34.52
CA ALA A 115 7.18 -4.18 34.51
C ALA A 115 7.62 -3.10 35.52
N PRO A 116 7.36 -1.80 35.26
CA PRO A 116 7.66 -0.74 36.20
C PRO A 116 6.76 -0.84 37.44
N GLU A 117 7.35 -0.85 38.66
CA GLU A 117 6.62 -1.03 39.91
C GLU A 117 5.61 0.07 40.21
N ASN A 118 5.93 1.34 39.84
CA ASN A 118 5.09 2.50 40.02
C ASN A 118 4.49 3.01 38.69
N GLY A 119 4.31 2.13 37.70
CA GLY A 119 3.79 2.49 36.39
C GLY A 119 4.64 3.56 35.69
N LEU A 120 4.01 4.55 35.08
CA LEU A 120 4.71 5.60 34.32
C LEU A 120 5.65 6.47 35.18
N ALA A 121 5.54 6.44 36.53
CA ALA A 121 6.44 7.18 37.42
C ALA A 121 7.90 6.63 37.37
N ASP A 122 8.07 5.38 36.96
CA ASP A 122 9.40 4.79 36.80
C ASP A 122 9.99 4.92 35.39
N VAL A 123 9.19 5.39 34.45
CA VAL A 123 9.55 5.43 33.02
C VAL A 123 10.17 6.78 32.65
N ASN A 124 11.22 6.74 31.82
CA ASN A 124 11.84 7.95 31.28
C ASN A 124 11.14 8.36 29.98
N CYS A 125 10.89 9.64 29.79
CA CYS A 125 10.37 10.17 28.53
C CYS A 125 11.39 9.92 27.39
N PRO A 126 11.01 9.23 26.30
CA PRO A 126 11.93 8.95 25.20
C PRO A 126 12.36 10.21 24.44
N ASN A 127 11.63 11.34 24.58
CA ASN A 127 11.96 12.58 23.93
C ASN A 127 12.93 13.49 24.72
N CYS A 128 12.72 13.63 26.02
CA CYS A 128 13.51 14.56 26.87
C CYS A 128 14.30 13.88 27.99
N GLY A 129 14.14 12.58 28.20
CA GLY A 129 14.82 11.81 29.23
C GLY A 129 14.28 12.01 30.67
N THR A 130 13.33 12.92 30.89
CA THR A 130 12.78 13.19 32.23
C THR A 130 12.00 11.99 32.74
N LYS A 131 12.29 11.55 33.98
CA LYS A 131 11.64 10.40 34.61
C LYS A 131 10.31 10.78 35.26
N GLY A 132 9.28 9.94 35.07
CA GLY A 132 8.01 9.99 35.82
C GLY A 132 7.12 11.22 35.62
N GLN A 133 7.42 12.03 34.66
CA GLN A 133 6.71 13.30 34.41
C GLN A 133 5.64 13.09 33.31
N PHE A 134 4.61 12.28 33.62
CA PHE A 134 3.52 11.99 32.70
C PHE A 134 2.15 12.30 33.31
N THR A 135 1.21 12.74 32.47
CA THR A 135 -0.19 12.86 32.87
C THR A 135 -0.82 11.48 33.05
N GLU A 136 -1.94 11.40 33.78
CA GLU A 136 -2.78 10.20 33.79
C GLU A 136 -3.16 9.79 32.36
N PRO A 137 -3.01 8.51 31.99
CA PRO A 137 -3.41 8.03 30.67
C PRO A 137 -4.91 8.22 30.45
N LYS A 138 -5.26 8.80 29.31
CA LYS A 138 -6.65 8.93 28.85
C LYS A 138 -6.86 8.11 27.60
N GLN A 139 -8.00 7.43 27.50
CA GLN A 139 -8.36 6.71 26.30
C GLN A 139 -8.54 7.69 25.13
N PHE A 140 -7.82 7.43 24.06
CA PHE A 140 -7.86 8.24 22.84
C PHE A 140 -8.45 7.38 21.72
N SER A 141 -9.62 7.79 21.20
CA SER A 141 -10.28 7.06 20.12
C SER A 141 -9.45 7.08 18.84
N GLY A 142 -9.19 5.88 18.30
CA GLY A 142 -8.61 5.71 16.97
C GLY A 142 -9.61 5.98 15.84
N MET A 143 -10.91 6.11 16.15
CA MET A 143 -11.94 6.43 15.17
C MET A 143 -11.95 7.93 14.85
N LEU A 144 -12.09 8.30 13.58
CA LEU A 144 -12.42 9.66 13.17
C LEU A 144 -13.92 9.81 13.07
N GLU A 145 -14.46 10.78 13.82
CA GLU A 145 -15.88 11.06 13.90
C GLU A 145 -16.27 12.22 12.99
N THR A 146 -17.52 12.19 12.53
CA THR A 146 -18.18 13.29 11.83
C THR A 146 -19.67 13.33 12.21
N HIS A 147 -20.39 14.31 11.72
CA HIS A 147 -21.83 14.44 11.90
C HIS A 147 -22.53 14.53 10.55
N LEU A 148 -23.63 13.81 10.41
CA LEU A 148 -24.48 13.83 9.21
C LEU A 148 -25.74 14.66 9.49
N GLY A 149 -26.08 15.55 8.56
CA GLY A 149 -27.23 16.43 8.71
C GLY A 149 -26.90 17.78 9.35
N PRO A 150 -27.94 18.58 9.69
CA PRO A 150 -27.78 19.98 10.10
C PRO A 150 -27.43 20.16 11.58
N THR A 151 -27.56 19.14 12.42
CA THR A 151 -27.30 19.17 13.85
C THR A 151 -26.05 18.41 14.23
N GLN A 152 -25.40 18.80 15.32
CA GLN A 152 -24.27 18.11 15.92
C GLN A 152 -24.67 17.49 17.25
N ASP A 153 -25.50 16.48 17.21
CA ASP A 153 -25.97 15.72 18.36
C ASP A 153 -25.55 14.25 18.26
N THR A 154 -25.88 13.49 19.27
CA THR A 154 -25.57 12.05 19.31
C THR A 154 -26.27 11.24 18.21
N GLY A 155 -27.43 11.70 17.75
CA GLY A 155 -28.20 11.04 16.69
C GLY A 155 -27.65 11.30 15.28
N SER A 156 -26.84 12.35 15.10
CA SER A 156 -26.19 12.68 13.82
C SER A 156 -24.75 12.16 13.72
N ARG A 157 -24.21 11.56 14.80
CA ARG A 157 -22.84 11.04 14.86
C ARG A 157 -22.61 9.93 13.84
N ALA A 158 -21.50 10.02 13.13
CA ALA A 158 -21.05 9.02 12.18
C ALA A 158 -19.53 8.86 12.24
N PHE A 159 -19.01 7.76 11.69
CA PHE A 159 -17.58 7.48 11.69
C PHE A 159 -17.08 7.30 10.27
N LEU A 160 -15.87 7.80 10.01
CA LEU A 160 -15.08 7.38 8.86
C LEU A 160 -14.51 5.99 9.16
N ARG A 161 -14.65 5.05 8.23
CA ARG A 161 -14.22 3.67 8.43
C ARG A 161 -12.72 3.57 8.72
N PRO A 162 -12.28 2.85 9.78
CA PRO A 162 -10.86 2.59 10.07
C PRO A 162 -10.29 1.40 9.28
N GLU A 163 -11.17 0.61 8.64
CA GLU A 163 -10.86 -0.55 7.80
C GLU A 163 -11.97 -0.78 6.76
N THR A 164 -11.67 -1.54 5.73
CA THR A 164 -12.63 -1.88 4.68
C THR A 164 -13.42 -3.16 4.98
N ALA A 165 -12.95 -4.00 5.90
CA ALA A 165 -13.52 -5.31 6.24
C ALA A 165 -15.00 -5.26 6.64
N GLN A 166 -15.40 -4.33 7.51
CA GLN A 166 -16.77 -4.30 8.05
C GLN A 166 -17.83 -4.05 6.98
N GLY A 167 -17.46 -3.27 5.93
CA GLY A 167 -18.31 -3.11 4.76
C GLY A 167 -18.53 -4.41 3.99
N ILE A 168 -17.54 -5.31 4.01
CA ILE A 168 -17.67 -6.64 3.40
C ILE A 168 -18.61 -7.52 4.22
N PHE A 169 -18.41 -7.60 5.53
CA PHE A 169 -19.23 -8.44 6.40
C PHE A 169 -20.71 -8.07 6.37
N THR A 170 -21.01 -6.77 6.43
CA THR A 170 -22.39 -6.27 6.39
C THR A 170 -23.09 -6.54 5.05
N ASN A 171 -22.32 -6.73 3.97
CA ASN A 171 -22.83 -7.04 2.64
C ASN A 171 -22.72 -8.54 2.26
N PHE A 172 -22.19 -9.39 3.16
CA PHE A 172 -21.93 -10.81 2.87
C PHE A 172 -23.13 -11.54 2.25
N ALA A 173 -24.28 -11.50 2.89
CA ALA A 173 -25.47 -12.23 2.43
C ALA A 173 -25.95 -11.73 1.05
N GLN A 174 -25.94 -10.41 0.81
CA GLN A 174 -26.37 -9.82 -0.45
C GLN A 174 -25.40 -10.19 -1.58
N VAL A 175 -24.10 -10.08 -1.33
CA VAL A 175 -23.07 -10.42 -2.32
C VAL A 175 -23.10 -11.91 -2.63
N GLN A 176 -23.17 -12.76 -1.62
CA GLN A 176 -23.26 -14.21 -1.77
C GLN A 176 -24.46 -14.61 -2.62
N GLN A 177 -25.64 -14.03 -2.33
CA GLN A 177 -26.88 -14.33 -3.05
C GLN A 177 -26.83 -13.82 -4.50
N THR A 178 -26.42 -12.59 -4.74
CA THR A 178 -26.42 -11.96 -6.09
C THR A 178 -25.34 -12.53 -6.98
N SER A 179 -24.17 -12.86 -6.44
CA SER A 179 -23.07 -13.48 -7.18
C SER A 179 -23.22 -15.01 -7.31
N ARG A 180 -24.15 -15.63 -6.58
CA ARG A 180 -24.39 -17.08 -6.53
C ARG A 180 -23.14 -17.87 -6.11
N LYS A 181 -22.28 -17.26 -5.28
CA LYS A 181 -21.09 -17.91 -4.78
C LYS A 181 -21.42 -18.81 -3.58
N LYS A 182 -20.65 -19.87 -3.45
CA LYS A 182 -20.67 -20.77 -2.30
C LYS A 182 -19.29 -20.75 -1.66
N PRO A 183 -19.15 -20.80 -0.33
CA PRO A 183 -17.83 -21.04 0.27
C PRO A 183 -17.18 -22.34 -0.25
N PRO A 184 -15.86 -22.34 -0.52
CA PRO A 184 -14.96 -21.20 -0.28
C PRO A 184 -15.06 -20.10 -1.36
N PHE A 185 -15.26 -18.86 -0.94
CA PHE A 185 -15.20 -17.71 -1.84
C PHE A 185 -14.81 -16.44 -1.08
N GLY A 186 -14.28 -15.44 -1.81
CA GLY A 186 -13.85 -14.17 -1.26
C GLY A 186 -14.63 -12.97 -1.77
N ILE A 187 -14.66 -11.92 -0.95
CA ILE A 187 -15.14 -10.59 -1.34
C ILE A 187 -13.99 -9.62 -1.12
N ALA A 188 -13.52 -8.99 -2.19
CA ALA A 188 -12.37 -8.09 -2.20
C ALA A 188 -12.81 -6.64 -2.35
N GLN A 189 -12.11 -5.74 -1.66
CA GLN A 189 -12.33 -4.30 -1.71
C GLN A 189 -11.02 -3.53 -1.71
N MET A 190 -11.01 -2.40 -2.42
CA MET A 190 -9.98 -1.39 -2.28
C MET A 190 -10.66 -0.08 -1.90
N GLY A 191 -10.05 0.68 -1.00
CA GLY A 191 -10.61 1.98 -0.65
C GLY A 191 -9.90 2.68 0.47
N LYS A 192 -10.27 3.93 0.68
CA LYS A 192 -9.73 4.74 1.76
C LYS A 192 -10.25 4.27 3.11
N SER A 193 -9.33 4.30 4.09
CA SER A 193 -9.58 4.08 5.50
C SER A 193 -8.92 5.18 6.32
N PHE A 194 -9.41 5.40 7.53
CA PHE A 194 -9.06 6.55 8.35
C PHE A 194 -8.80 6.12 9.79
N ARG A 195 -7.62 6.43 10.31
CA ARG A 195 -7.27 6.15 11.70
C ARG A 195 -6.72 7.41 12.36
N ASN A 196 -7.23 7.76 13.51
CA ASN A 196 -6.79 8.94 14.25
C ASN A 196 -5.45 8.64 14.96
N GLU A 197 -4.41 8.46 14.17
CA GLU A 197 -3.07 8.09 14.65
C GLU A 197 -2.50 9.15 15.61
N ILE A 198 -2.01 8.69 16.77
CA ILE A 198 -1.36 9.54 17.79
C ILE A 198 0.04 9.96 17.31
N THR A 199 0.79 9.00 16.78
CA THR A 199 2.16 9.17 16.32
C THR A 199 2.31 8.82 14.84
N PRO A 200 1.64 9.57 13.94
CA PRO A 200 1.81 9.34 12.52
C PRO A 200 3.23 9.72 12.10
N GLY A 201 3.77 9.03 11.11
CA GLY A 201 5.14 9.30 10.66
C GLY A 201 5.70 8.25 9.70
N ASN A 202 7.02 8.32 9.55
CA ASN A 202 7.77 7.49 8.63
C ASN A 202 7.27 7.62 7.18
N PHE A 203 7.17 8.89 6.72
CA PHE A 203 6.67 9.21 5.38
C PHE A 203 5.24 8.68 5.17
N ILE A 204 4.98 7.94 4.10
CA ILE A 204 3.66 7.39 3.78
C ILE A 204 3.37 6.05 4.48
N PHE A 205 4.23 5.61 5.40
CA PHE A 205 4.06 4.34 6.12
C PHE A 205 2.92 4.37 7.13
N ARG A 206 2.81 5.47 7.91
CA ARG A 206 1.75 5.65 8.93
C ARG A 206 1.12 7.03 8.81
N THR A 207 -0.06 7.07 8.22
CA THR A 207 -0.84 8.27 7.93
C THR A 207 -2.26 8.12 8.49
N ARG A 208 -2.96 9.23 8.71
CA ARG A 208 -4.35 9.21 9.21
C ARG A 208 -5.36 8.83 8.13
N GLU A 209 -5.06 9.14 6.89
CA GLU A 209 -5.80 8.75 5.70
C GLU A 209 -4.91 7.86 4.85
N PHE A 210 -5.36 6.66 4.51
CA PHE A 210 -4.61 5.69 3.72
C PHE A 210 -5.57 4.88 2.84
N GLU A 211 -5.04 4.10 1.94
CA GLU A 211 -5.83 3.13 1.15
C GLU A 211 -5.47 1.71 1.55
N GLN A 212 -6.50 0.87 1.69
CA GLN A 212 -6.38 -0.57 1.88
C GLN A 212 -6.74 -1.33 0.61
N MET A 213 -6.15 -2.48 0.47
CA MET A 213 -6.50 -3.59 -0.42
C MET A 213 -6.77 -4.78 0.49
N GLU A 214 -8.02 -5.17 0.63
CA GLU A 214 -8.47 -6.12 1.64
C GLU A 214 -9.45 -7.12 1.03
N MET A 215 -9.39 -8.36 1.46
CA MET A 215 -10.27 -9.42 0.98
C MET A 215 -10.65 -10.32 2.15
N GLU A 216 -11.95 -10.58 2.27
CA GLU A 216 -12.50 -11.55 3.23
C GLU A 216 -12.82 -12.83 2.49
N PHE A 217 -12.11 -13.90 2.81
CA PHE A 217 -12.28 -15.20 2.20
C PHE A 217 -13.03 -16.13 3.14
N PHE A 218 -14.25 -16.48 2.76
CA PHE A 218 -15.21 -17.24 3.55
C PHE A 218 -15.05 -18.72 3.30
N VAL A 219 -14.80 -19.49 4.38
CA VAL A 219 -14.51 -20.92 4.33
C VAL A 219 -15.36 -21.71 5.31
N LYS A 220 -15.46 -23.03 5.12
CA LYS A 220 -16.12 -23.91 6.09
C LYS A 220 -15.28 -23.98 7.38
N PRO A 221 -15.92 -23.91 8.57
CA PRO A 221 -15.22 -24.14 9.83
C PRO A 221 -14.45 -25.46 9.82
N GLY A 222 -13.18 -25.41 10.22
CA GLY A 222 -12.25 -26.55 10.18
C GLY A 222 -11.36 -26.62 8.93
N GLU A 223 -11.64 -25.81 7.91
CA GLU A 223 -10.77 -25.66 6.72
C GLU A 223 -9.91 -24.38 6.78
N ASP A 224 -10.11 -23.57 7.80
CA ASP A 224 -9.55 -22.24 7.97
C ASP A 224 -8.02 -22.21 8.00
N GLU A 225 -7.36 -23.17 8.66
CA GLU A 225 -5.90 -23.22 8.73
C GLU A 225 -5.27 -23.51 7.37
N GLN A 226 -5.85 -24.43 6.61
CA GLN A 226 -5.38 -24.74 5.25
C GLN A 226 -5.53 -23.53 4.31
N TRP A 227 -6.65 -22.81 4.41
CA TRP A 227 -6.89 -21.64 3.61
C TRP A 227 -6.01 -20.45 4.02
N GLN A 228 -5.67 -20.32 5.29
CA GLN A 228 -4.71 -19.31 5.75
C GLN A 228 -3.33 -19.56 5.15
N GLU A 229 -2.80 -20.79 5.22
CA GLU A 229 -1.52 -21.13 4.59
C GLU A 229 -1.54 -20.86 3.08
N TYR A 230 -2.62 -21.23 2.39
CA TYR A 230 -2.78 -20.93 0.97
C TYR A 230 -2.68 -19.42 0.68
N TRP A 231 -3.42 -18.59 1.44
CA TRP A 231 -3.39 -17.15 1.21
C TRP A 231 -2.06 -16.51 1.60
N MET A 232 -1.38 -17.00 2.62
CA MET A 232 -0.01 -16.60 2.95
C MET A 232 0.92 -16.82 1.76
N GLU A 233 0.91 -18.00 1.15
CA GLU A 233 1.73 -18.30 -0.03
C GLU A 233 1.38 -17.41 -1.23
N GLN A 234 0.09 -17.22 -1.52
CA GLN A 234 -0.36 -16.37 -2.63
C GLN A 234 0.10 -14.92 -2.45
N ARG A 235 0.01 -14.37 -1.24
CA ARG A 235 0.39 -12.99 -0.99
C ARG A 235 1.91 -12.79 -1.05
N TRP A 236 2.68 -13.70 -0.49
CA TRP A 236 4.14 -13.71 -0.61
C TRP A 236 4.59 -13.77 -2.08
N GLY A 237 4.01 -14.68 -2.85
CA GLY A 237 4.29 -14.85 -4.26
C GLY A 237 4.01 -13.58 -5.08
N TRP A 238 2.92 -12.87 -4.77
CA TRP A 238 2.53 -11.64 -5.45
C TRP A 238 3.58 -10.51 -5.30
N TYR A 239 4.09 -10.30 -4.10
CA TYR A 239 5.14 -9.29 -3.86
C TYR A 239 6.43 -9.65 -4.59
N ARG A 240 6.82 -10.92 -4.53
CA ARG A 240 8.03 -11.43 -5.20
C ARG A 240 7.92 -11.31 -6.72
N GLU A 241 6.79 -11.66 -7.28
CA GLU A 241 6.52 -11.56 -8.73
C GLU A 241 6.59 -10.12 -9.24
N LEU A 242 6.21 -9.15 -8.41
CA LEU A 242 6.29 -7.72 -8.72
C LEU A 242 7.64 -7.07 -8.33
N GLY A 243 8.63 -7.86 -7.95
CA GLY A 243 10.02 -7.46 -7.83
C GLY A 243 10.50 -7.13 -6.42
N LEU A 244 9.73 -7.39 -5.34
CA LEU A 244 10.28 -7.35 -4.00
C LEU A 244 11.23 -8.52 -3.77
N ARG A 245 12.44 -8.24 -3.27
CA ARG A 245 13.45 -9.25 -3.00
C ARG A 245 13.16 -9.98 -1.70
N GLU A 246 13.26 -11.31 -1.74
CA GLU A 246 12.97 -12.17 -0.60
C GLU A 246 13.83 -11.86 0.63
N GLU A 247 15.10 -11.46 0.44
CA GLU A 247 15.98 -11.06 1.54
C GLU A 247 15.52 -9.80 2.28
N ASN A 248 14.58 -9.05 1.71
CA ASN A 248 13.98 -7.86 2.33
C ASN A 248 12.61 -8.15 2.94
N MET A 249 12.11 -9.37 2.85
CA MET A 249 10.83 -9.79 3.41
C MET A 249 11.03 -10.91 4.43
N ARG A 250 10.11 -11.02 5.39
CA ARG A 250 10.01 -12.18 6.29
C ARG A 250 8.58 -12.36 6.75
N TRP A 251 8.27 -13.57 7.21
CA TRP A 251 7.06 -13.82 7.97
C TRP A 251 7.28 -13.48 9.45
N PHE A 252 6.29 -12.83 10.04
CA PHE A 252 6.19 -12.61 11.47
C PHE A 252 4.85 -13.14 11.96
N GLU A 253 4.88 -14.17 12.77
CA GLU A 253 3.68 -14.74 13.38
C GLU A 253 3.43 -14.08 14.74
N HIS A 254 2.21 -13.56 14.92
CA HIS A 254 1.84 -12.89 16.16
C HIS A 254 1.73 -13.90 17.30
N PRO A 255 2.35 -13.63 18.45
CA PRO A 255 2.17 -14.46 19.63
C PRO A 255 0.72 -14.36 20.14
N ALA A 256 0.21 -15.44 20.74
CA ALA A 256 -1.20 -15.56 21.12
C ALA A 256 -1.71 -14.40 21.99
N GLU A 257 -0.86 -13.87 22.88
CA GLU A 257 -1.18 -12.74 23.77
C GLU A 257 -1.30 -11.37 23.05
N LYS A 258 -0.85 -11.28 21.80
CA LYS A 258 -0.92 -10.07 20.97
C LYS A 258 -1.96 -10.13 19.85
N LEU A 259 -2.67 -11.25 19.76
CA LEU A 259 -3.74 -11.39 18.76
C LEU A 259 -4.90 -10.42 19.06
N SER A 260 -5.49 -9.89 17.99
CA SER A 260 -6.75 -9.17 18.09
C SER A 260 -7.85 -10.09 18.61
N HIS A 261 -8.83 -9.53 19.32
CA HIS A 261 -9.92 -10.28 19.97
C HIS A 261 -10.75 -11.16 19.03
N TYR A 262 -10.70 -10.88 17.73
CA TYR A 262 -11.40 -11.63 16.69
C TYR A 262 -10.53 -12.69 16.00
N SER A 263 -9.23 -12.69 16.24
CA SER A 263 -8.29 -13.51 15.47
C SER A 263 -7.86 -14.77 16.22
N LYS A 264 -7.92 -15.92 15.55
CA LYS A 264 -7.35 -17.19 15.99
C LYS A 264 -5.85 -17.27 15.73
N ARG A 265 -5.40 -16.70 14.60
CA ARG A 265 -4.00 -16.65 14.17
C ARG A 265 -3.81 -15.47 13.22
N THR A 266 -2.72 -14.76 13.36
CA THR A 266 -2.32 -13.68 12.44
C THR A 266 -0.84 -13.83 12.09
N ALA A 267 -0.52 -13.75 10.81
CA ALA A 267 0.85 -13.72 10.31
C ALA A 267 1.02 -12.52 9.37
N ASP A 268 2.09 -11.75 9.58
CA ASP A 268 2.40 -10.60 8.74
C ASP A 268 3.55 -10.91 7.79
N ILE A 269 3.43 -10.47 6.55
CA ILE A 269 4.59 -10.20 5.71
C ILE A 269 5.18 -8.90 6.24
N GLU A 270 6.37 -8.96 6.81
CA GLU A 270 7.14 -7.77 7.15
C GLU A 270 8.18 -7.46 6.07
N TYR A 271 8.37 -6.18 5.79
CA TYR A 271 9.42 -5.68 4.89
C TYR A 271 10.47 -4.89 5.67
N ARG A 272 11.71 -4.93 5.20
CA ARG A 272 12.87 -4.25 5.77
C ARG A 272 12.84 -2.73 5.50
N PHE A 273 11.93 -2.02 6.17
CA PHE A 273 11.82 -0.57 6.05
C PHE A 273 12.96 0.19 6.76
N ASN A 274 13.57 -0.42 7.78
CA ASN A 274 14.64 0.16 8.61
C ASN A 274 14.26 1.50 9.25
N PHE A 275 13.08 1.59 9.82
CA PHE A 275 12.71 2.73 10.66
C PHE A 275 13.48 2.70 11.98
N GLY A 276 13.94 3.88 12.47
CA GLY A 276 14.77 3.97 13.65
C GLY A 276 14.21 3.21 14.86
N GLY A 277 14.81 2.06 15.17
CA GLY A 277 14.43 1.13 16.24
C GLY A 277 13.85 -0.21 15.77
N SER A 278 13.41 -0.35 14.52
CA SER A 278 12.99 -1.63 13.95
C SER A 278 13.49 -1.79 12.52
N GLU A 279 14.13 -2.92 12.25
CA GLU A 279 14.60 -3.26 10.90
C GLU A 279 13.44 -3.64 10.00
N PHE A 280 12.52 -4.45 10.49
CA PHE A 280 11.35 -4.93 9.78
C PHE A 280 10.08 -4.33 10.36
N SER A 281 9.10 -4.10 9.51
CA SER A 281 7.76 -3.65 9.89
C SER A 281 6.72 -4.23 8.94
N GLU A 282 5.49 -4.33 9.43
CA GLU A 282 4.35 -4.89 8.74
C GLU A 282 4.11 -4.24 7.37
N LEU A 283 3.99 -5.09 6.35
CA LEU A 283 3.63 -4.74 4.98
C LEU A 283 2.19 -5.19 4.66
N GLU A 284 1.87 -6.45 4.97
CA GLU A 284 0.55 -7.05 4.76
C GLU A 284 0.28 -8.09 5.85
N GLY A 285 -0.89 -8.08 6.46
CA GLY A 285 -1.36 -9.08 7.39
C GLY A 285 -2.21 -10.16 6.73
N VAL A 286 -2.13 -11.40 7.22
CA VAL A 286 -3.05 -12.49 6.88
C VAL A 286 -3.62 -13.06 8.17
N ALA A 287 -4.87 -12.70 8.48
CA ALA A 287 -5.54 -13.07 9.72
C ALA A 287 -6.59 -14.15 9.51
N ASN A 288 -6.69 -15.08 10.47
CA ASN A 288 -7.83 -15.98 10.61
C ASN A 288 -8.79 -15.37 11.64
N ARG A 289 -9.87 -14.75 11.17
CA ARG A 289 -10.86 -14.03 11.98
C ARG A 289 -11.96 -14.94 12.53
N THR A 290 -11.92 -16.23 12.23
CA THR A 290 -12.98 -17.18 12.56
C THR A 290 -14.36 -16.70 12.06
N ASP A 291 -15.44 -16.98 12.77
CA ASP A 291 -16.79 -16.51 12.47
C ASP A 291 -17.20 -15.26 13.28
N PHE A 292 -16.23 -14.61 13.91
CA PHE A 292 -16.47 -13.53 14.87
C PHE A 292 -17.32 -12.41 14.30
N ASP A 293 -16.92 -11.81 13.19
CA ASP A 293 -17.58 -10.64 12.61
C ASP A 293 -18.99 -10.98 12.12
N LEU A 294 -19.17 -12.09 11.39
CA LEU A 294 -20.48 -12.50 10.91
C LEU A 294 -21.46 -12.79 12.07
N LYS A 295 -20.99 -13.42 13.16
CA LYS A 295 -21.80 -13.63 14.36
C LYS A 295 -22.11 -12.31 15.08
N ALA A 296 -21.15 -11.42 15.21
CA ALA A 296 -21.35 -10.12 15.84
C ALA A 296 -22.42 -9.30 15.10
N HIS A 297 -22.31 -9.21 13.77
CA HIS A 297 -23.31 -8.52 12.95
C HIS A 297 -24.65 -9.22 12.91
N SER A 298 -24.69 -10.56 12.87
CA SER A 298 -25.95 -11.29 12.96
C SER A 298 -26.68 -10.99 14.27
N LYS A 299 -25.96 -11.00 15.38
CA LYS A 299 -26.53 -10.71 16.71
C LYS A 299 -27.02 -9.28 16.82
N ALA A 300 -26.24 -8.32 16.34
CA ALA A 300 -26.57 -6.90 16.44
C ALA A 300 -27.73 -6.50 15.53
N SER A 301 -27.75 -6.98 14.30
CA SER A 301 -28.75 -6.63 13.29
C SER A 301 -30.01 -7.49 13.33
N GLY A 302 -29.95 -8.67 13.94
CA GLY A 302 -31.01 -9.68 13.86
C GLY A 302 -31.10 -10.40 12.52
N GLN A 303 -30.17 -10.13 11.58
CA GLN A 303 -30.11 -10.81 10.28
C GLN A 303 -29.24 -12.07 10.36
N ASP A 304 -29.66 -13.13 9.69
CA ASP A 304 -28.88 -14.38 9.61
C ASP A 304 -27.78 -14.26 8.53
N LEU A 305 -26.52 -14.20 8.93
CA LEU A 305 -25.34 -14.21 8.07
C LEU A 305 -24.68 -15.58 7.96
N SER A 306 -25.39 -16.66 8.31
CA SER A 306 -24.91 -18.02 8.10
C SER A 306 -25.11 -18.48 6.65
N PHE A 307 -24.34 -19.47 6.24
CA PHE A 307 -24.49 -20.16 4.97
C PHE A 307 -25.25 -21.47 5.14
N PHE A 308 -26.20 -21.75 4.24
CA PHE A 308 -26.86 -23.05 4.17
C PHE A 308 -26.30 -23.88 3.03
N ASP A 309 -25.57 -24.92 3.39
CA ASP A 309 -25.05 -25.90 2.44
C ASP A 309 -26.15 -26.86 2.03
N GLN A 310 -26.68 -26.66 0.82
CA GLN A 310 -27.79 -27.49 0.29
C GLN A 310 -27.37 -28.93 0.03
N GLU A 311 -26.11 -29.19 -0.29
CA GLU A 311 -25.59 -30.52 -0.61
C GLU A 311 -25.43 -31.38 0.66
N ALA A 312 -24.90 -30.77 1.73
CA ALA A 312 -24.74 -31.40 3.03
C ALA A 312 -26.01 -31.34 3.89
N GLY A 313 -26.95 -30.45 3.57
CA GLY A 313 -28.13 -30.18 4.40
C GLY A 313 -27.82 -29.51 5.72
N GLU A 314 -26.68 -28.84 5.82
CA GLU A 314 -26.17 -28.24 7.05
C GLU A 314 -26.14 -26.72 6.96
N ARG A 315 -26.26 -26.06 8.12
CA ARG A 315 -26.10 -24.61 8.27
C ARG A 315 -24.96 -24.30 9.19
N TRP A 316 -24.09 -23.36 8.76
CA TRP A 316 -22.91 -22.93 9.53
C TRP A 316 -22.55 -21.49 9.22
N THR A 317 -21.90 -20.80 10.16
CA THR A 317 -21.34 -19.48 9.94
C THR A 317 -19.93 -19.62 9.36
N PRO A 318 -19.62 -19.02 8.20
CA PRO A 318 -18.29 -19.11 7.61
C PRO A 318 -17.19 -18.60 8.55
N TYR A 319 -16.05 -19.27 8.52
CA TYR A 319 -14.81 -18.72 9.02
C TYR A 319 -14.19 -17.82 7.94
N VAL A 320 -13.41 -16.85 8.36
CA VAL A 320 -12.90 -15.81 7.48
C VAL A 320 -11.37 -15.76 7.52
N ILE A 321 -10.75 -15.77 6.35
CA ILE A 321 -9.32 -15.50 6.17
C ILE A 321 -9.20 -14.15 5.51
N GLU A 322 -8.46 -13.24 6.14
CA GLU A 322 -8.29 -11.84 5.74
C GLU A 322 -6.85 -11.54 5.34
N PRO A 323 -6.50 -11.52 4.06
CA PRO A 323 -5.33 -10.80 3.56
C PRO A 323 -5.65 -9.29 3.46
N ALA A 324 -4.87 -8.46 4.16
CA ALA A 324 -5.08 -7.02 4.22
C ALA A 324 -3.76 -6.24 4.06
N ALA A 325 -3.65 -5.45 3.01
CA ALA A 325 -2.47 -4.65 2.69
C ALA A 325 -2.80 -3.15 2.61
N GLY A 326 -1.87 -2.32 3.06
CA GLY A 326 -1.91 -0.88 2.82
C GLY A 326 -1.26 -0.53 1.48
N VAL A 327 -2.01 0.12 0.56
CA VAL A 327 -1.47 0.58 -0.73
C VAL A 327 -0.26 1.49 -0.53
N ASN A 328 -0.32 2.38 0.46
CA ASN A 328 0.74 3.33 0.78
C ASN A 328 2.03 2.62 1.24
N ARG A 329 1.90 1.60 2.10
CA ARG A 329 3.04 0.77 2.55
C ARG A 329 3.62 -0.05 1.41
N ALA A 330 2.76 -0.68 0.59
CA ALA A 330 3.19 -1.42 -0.59
C ALA A 330 3.95 -0.51 -1.58
N MET A 331 3.43 0.69 -1.85
CA MET A 331 4.13 1.68 -2.68
C MET A 331 5.51 2.03 -2.12
N LEU A 332 5.61 2.29 -0.81
CA LEU A 332 6.89 2.59 -0.17
C LEU A 332 7.87 1.41 -0.27
N ALA A 333 7.42 0.18 -0.03
CA ALA A 333 8.25 -1.02 -0.15
C ALA A 333 8.78 -1.20 -1.58
N PHE A 334 7.91 -1.09 -2.60
CA PHE A 334 8.33 -1.17 -4.00
C PHE A 334 9.32 -0.06 -4.37
N MET A 335 9.13 1.17 -3.89
CA MET A 335 10.08 2.26 -4.15
C MET A 335 11.42 2.04 -3.47
N LEU A 336 11.44 1.57 -2.21
CA LEU A 336 12.67 1.28 -1.47
C LEU A 336 13.47 0.14 -2.11
N ASP A 337 12.77 -0.88 -2.59
CA ASP A 337 13.42 -2.05 -3.18
C ASP A 337 13.93 -1.77 -4.59
N ALA A 338 13.17 -0.99 -5.36
CA ALA A 338 13.52 -0.61 -6.72
C ALA A 338 14.65 0.43 -6.81
N TYR A 339 14.89 1.22 -5.75
CA TYR A 339 15.90 2.26 -5.76
C TYR A 339 17.33 1.70 -5.76
N ILE A 340 18.09 2.04 -6.78
CA ILE A 340 19.49 1.64 -6.96
C ILE A 340 20.31 2.83 -7.44
N GLU A 341 21.53 2.93 -6.93
CA GLU A 341 22.59 3.77 -7.49
C GLU A 341 23.62 2.85 -8.15
N ASP A 342 23.87 3.05 -9.43
CA ASP A 342 24.90 2.36 -10.18
C ASP A 342 25.78 3.35 -10.96
N GLU A 343 26.71 2.84 -11.73
CA GLU A 343 27.54 3.64 -12.63
C GLU A 343 27.26 3.28 -14.08
N ALA A 344 27.19 4.31 -14.92
CA ALA A 344 26.92 4.12 -16.33
C ALA A 344 27.71 5.13 -17.18
N PRO A 345 28.16 4.74 -18.39
CA PRO A 345 28.88 5.63 -19.26
C PRO A 345 27.99 6.80 -19.73
N ASN A 346 28.53 7.99 -19.76
CA ASN A 346 27.92 9.13 -20.41
C ASN A 346 28.20 9.09 -21.94
N ALA A 347 27.74 10.10 -22.68
CA ALA A 347 27.95 10.21 -24.13
C ALA A 347 29.44 10.24 -24.56
N LYS A 348 30.35 10.50 -23.63
CA LYS A 348 31.84 10.53 -23.88
C LYS A 348 32.51 9.24 -23.40
N GLY A 349 31.73 8.22 -22.92
CA GLY A 349 32.26 6.97 -22.38
C GLY A 349 32.82 7.09 -20.96
N VAL A 350 32.66 8.23 -20.27
CA VAL A 350 33.09 8.41 -18.88
C VAL A 350 32.01 7.86 -17.96
N MET A 351 32.40 7.00 -16.99
CA MET A 351 31.51 6.47 -15.98
C MET A 351 31.01 7.56 -15.05
N GLU A 352 29.70 7.64 -14.88
CA GLU A 352 29.01 8.59 -14.00
C GLU A 352 27.99 7.87 -13.15
N LYS A 353 27.78 8.33 -11.92
CA LYS A 353 26.72 7.81 -11.05
C LYS A 353 25.36 7.97 -11.71
N ARG A 354 24.56 6.91 -11.61
CA ARG A 354 23.20 6.84 -12.13
C ARG A 354 22.24 6.41 -11.01
N THR A 355 21.17 7.19 -10.81
CA THR A 355 20.03 6.79 -10.00
C THR A 355 19.00 6.09 -10.87
N VAL A 356 18.53 4.94 -10.45
CA VAL A 356 17.56 4.12 -11.18
C VAL A 356 16.49 3.62 -10.23
N MET A 357 15.22 3.75 -10.63
CA MET A 357 14.09 3.05 -10.01
C MET A 357 13.78 1.80 -10.83
N ARG A 358 14.28 0.64 -10.40
CA ARG A 358 14.06 -0.65 -11.09
C ARG A 358 12.69 -1.26 -10.76
N LEU A 359 11.66 -0.46 -10.95
CA LEU A 359 10.28 -0.95 -10.81
C LEU A 359 9.98 -2.01 -11.87
N ASP A 360 9.19 -3.03 -11.49
CA ASP A 360 8.57 -3.91 -12.47
C ASP A 360 7.83 -3.08 -13.53
N PRO A 361 7.91 -3.40 -14.83
CA PRO A 361 7.24 -2.64 -15.88
C PRO A 361 5.75 -2.47 -15.63
N ARG A 362 5.08 -3.44 -14.98
CA ARG A 362 3.66 -3.35 -14.61
C ARG A 362 3.39 -2.25 -13.58
N LEU A 363 4.36 -1.94 -12.72
CA LEU A 363 4.25 -0.90 -11.69
C LEU A 363 4.72 0.48 -12.17
N ALA A 364 5.64 0.55 -13.15
CA ALA A 364 6.22 1.80 -13.62
C ALA A 364 5.16 2.86 -13.96
N PRO A 365 5.27 4.10 -13.42
CA PRO A 365 4.31 5.17 -13.69
C PRO A 365 4.20 5.53 -15.17
N VAL A 366 5.35 5.68 -15.82
CA VAL A 366 5.48 5.90 -17.26
C VAL A 366 5.99 4.60 -17.87
N LYS A 367 5.28 4.08 -18.87
CA LYS A 367 5.65 2.81 -19.51
C LYS A 367 6.72 2.97 -20.56
N VAL A 368 6.63 4.03 -21.33
CA VAL A 368 7.56 4.35 -22.42
C VAL A 368 7.77 5.85 -22.50
N ALA A 369 9.01 6.27 -22.69
CA ALA A 369 9.35 7.65 -23.05
C ALA A 369 9.72 7.72 -24.53
N VAL A 370 9.09 8.60 -25.30
CA VAL A 370 9.41 8.84 -26.70
C VAL A 370 10.23 10.12 -26.81
N LEU A 371 11.46 9.97 -27.29
CA LEU A 371 12.50 11.00 -27.23
C LEU A 371 13.07 11.25 -28.64
N PRO A 372 12.88 12.40 -29.28
CA PRO A 372 13.67 12.71 -30.48
C PRO A 372 15.15 12.87 -30.09
N LEU A 373 16.08 12.39 -30.91
CA LEU A 373 17.53 12.47 -30.64
C LEU A 373 17.98 13.88 -30.29
N SER A 374 17.41 14.86 -31.00
CA SER A 374 17.58 16.28 -30.74
C SER A 374 16.28 17.04 -31.04
N ARG A 375 16.13 18.25 -30.48
CA ARG A 375 15.04 19.15 -30.83
C ARG A 375 15.25 19.65 -32.25
N ASN A 376 14.54 19.02 -33.20
CA ASN A 376 14.72 19.23 -34.63
C ASN A 376 13.35 19.28 -35.32
N PRO A 377 13.13 20.17 -36.31
CA PRO A 377 11.85 20.25 -37.04
C PRO A 377 11.41 18.97 -37.75
N GLN A 378 12.34 18.09 -38.10
CA GLN A 378 12.03 16.80 -38.74
C GLN A 378 11.76 15.69 -37.71
N LEU A 379 12.52 15.64 -36.59
CA LEU A 379 12.43 14.57 -35.61
C LEU A 379 11.29 14.80 -34.59
N SER A 380 11.12 16.02 -34.07
CA SER A 380 10.17 16.31 -33.00
C SER A 380 8.70 16.01 -33.41
N PRO A 381 8.22 16.38 -34.62
CA PRO A 381 6.87 16.03 -35.04
C PRO A 381 6.66 14.53 -35.19
N LYS A 382 7.64 13.80 -35.76
CA LYS A 382 7.55 12.33 -35.92
C LYS A 382 7.52 11.62 -34.54
N ALA A 383 8.35 12.07 -33.61
CA ALA A 383 8.35 11.56 -32.24
C ALA A 383 7.04 11.86 -31.49
N LYS A 384 6.46 13.07 -31.68
CA LYS A 384 5.15 13.42 -31.10
C LYS A 384 4.02 12.55 -31.68
N GLY A 385 4.04 12.30 -33.00
CA GLY A 385 3.09 11.40 -33.65
C GLY A 385 3.16 10.00 -33.02
N LEU A 386 4.36 9.44 -32.94
CA LEU A 386 4.57 8.12 -32.30
C LEU A 386 4.11 8.10 -30.84
N ALA A 387 4.45 9.14 -30.07
CA ALA A 387 3.99 9.24 -28.67
C ALA A 387 2.45 9.29 -28.57
N THR A 388 1.80 9.98 -29.51
CA THR A 388 0.32 10.04 -29.57
C THR A 388 -0.29 8.68 -29.87
N ASP A 389 0.31 7.91 -30.76
CA ASP A 389 -0.17 6.57 -31.11
C ASP A 389 0.02 5.59 -29.96
N LEU A 390 1.17 5.59 -29.32
CA LEU A 390 1.46 4.71 -28.17
C LEU A 390 0.62 5.04 -26.93
N ARG A 391 0.21 6.31 -26.75
CA ARG A 391 -0.70 6.73 -25.65
C ARG A 391 -2.08 6.08 -25.69
N LYS A 392 -2.49 5.54 -26.80
CA LYS A 392 -3.75 4.79 -26.90
C LYS A 392 -3.74 3.53 -26.02
N ASN A 393 -2.55 3.02 -25.69
CA ASN A 393 -2.39 1.77 -24.93
C ASN A 393 -1.69 1.96 -23.58
N TRP A 394 -0.80 2.94 -23.43
CA TRP A 394 0.07 3.09 -22.25
C TRP A 394 0.26 4.54 -21.84
N ASN A 395 0.66 4.75 -20.59
CA ASN A 395 1.12 6.07 -20.14
C ASN A 395 2.49 6.37 -20.76
N ILE A 396 2.53 7.36 -21.65
CA ILE A 396 3.69 7.74 -22.47
C ILE A 396 4.14 9.15 -22.14
N GLU A 397 5.44 9.33 -21.86
CA GLU A 397 6.06 10.64 -21.78
C GLU A 397 6.74 11.01 -23.12
N PHE A 398 6.62 12.26 -23.51
CA PHE A 398 7.38 12.85 -24.61
C PHE A 398 8.26 13.96 -24.05
N ASP A 399 9.57 13.93 -24.36
CA ASP A 399 10.50 14.94 -23.91
C ASP A 399 11.53 15.26 -25.02
N ASP A 400 11.64 16.54 -25.40
CA ASP A 400 12.62 17.03 -26.35
C ASP A 400 13.58 18.09 -25.74
N ALA A 401 13.57 18.26 -24.40
CA ALA A 401 14.32 19.29 -23.70
C ALA A 401 15.69 18.83 -23.24
N GLY A 402 16.75 19.40 -23.80
CA GLY A 402 18.15 19.14 -23.46
C GLY A 402 18.73 17.91 -24.18
N ALA A 403 19.95 17.52 -23.81
CA ALA A 403 20.66 16.40 -24.43
C ALA A 403 20.02 15.04 -24.15
N ILE A 404 20.05 14.12 -25.13
CA ILE A 404 19.42 12.82 -25.05
C ILE A 404 19.88 12.01 -23.82
N GLY A 405 21.16 12.03 -23.46
CA GLY A 405 21.67 11.34 -22.29
C GLY A 405 21.05 11.81 -20.98
N ARG A 406 20.78 13.13 -20.82
CA ARG A 406 20.09 13.69 -19.63
C ARG A 406 18.62 13.24 -19.60
N ARG A 407 17.99 13.12 -20.75
CA ARG A 407 16.60 12.65 -20.86
C ARG A 407 16.49 11.17 -20.46
N TYR A 408 17.42 10.31 -20.89
CA TYR A 408 17.51 8.94 -20.42
C TYR A 408 17.67 8.88 -18.89
N ARG A 409 18.55 9.70 -18.29
CA ARG A 409 18.74 9.73 -16.82
C ARG A 409 17.47 10.14 -16.09
N ARG A 410 16.70 11.12 -16.62
CA ARG A 410 15.39 11.47 -16.03
C ARG A 410 14.41 10.29 -16.04
N GLN A 411 14.39 9.51 -17.11
CA GLN A 411 13.53 8.34 -17.24
C GLN A 411 14.00 7.16 -16.35
N ASP A 412 15.31 6.94 -16.26
CA ASP A 412 15.89 5.94 -15.35
C ASP A 412 15.48 6.25 -13.88
N GLU A 413 15.53 7.52 -13.48
CA GLU A 413 15.23 8.00 -12.13
C GLU A 413 13.75 7.87 -11.73
N ILE A 414 12.83 7.91 -12.68
CA ILE A 414 11.40 7.74 -12.43
C ILE A 414 10.90 6.31 -12.70
N GLY A 415 11.77 5.44 -13.19
CA GLY A 415 11.47 4.03 -13.37
C GLY A 415 10.86 3.64 -14.72
N THR A 416 10.93 4.48 -15.74
CA THR A 416 10.44 4.17 -17.09
C THR A 416 11.21 3.00 -17.69
N PRO A 417 10.59 1.85 -18.00
CA PRO A 417 11.31 0.67 -18.47
C PRO A 417 11.90 0.80 -19.87
N PHE A 418 11.26 1.56 -20.75
CA PHE A 418 11.68 1.70 -22.15
C PHE A 418 11.73 3.16 -22.60
N CYS A 419 12.82 3.53 -23.27
CA CYS A 419 12.94 4.80 -23.99
C CYS A 419 13.03 4.52 -25.49
N VAL A 420 12.14 5.13 -26.26
CA VAL A 420 12.08 5.02 -27.72
C VAL A 420 12.65 6.30 -28.32
N THR A 421 13.78 6.19 -29.02
CA THR A 421 14.45 7.34 -29.63
C THR A 421 14.18 7.39 -31.13
N VAL A 422 13.66 8.54 -31.57
CA VAL A 422 13.52 8.92 -32.98
C VAL A 422 14.75 9.71 -33.39
N ASP A 423 15.54 9.19 -34.28
CA ASP A 423 16.81 9.75 -34.76
C ASP A 423 16.76 10.05 -36.26
N PHE A 424 17.88 10.50 -36.84
CA PHE A 424 17.91 10.84 -38.28
C PHE A 424 17.79 9.58 -39.16
N ASP A 425 18.33 8.45 -38.72
CA ASP A 425 18.19 7.19 -39.47
C ASP A 425 16.73 6.74 -39.56
N THR A 426 15.89 7.13 -38.55
CA THR A 426 14.44 6.89 -38.56
C THR A 426 13.74 7.50 -39.75
N LEU A 427 14.30 8.56 -40.35
CA LEU A 427 13.73 9.22 -41.53
C LEU A 427 13.92 8.37 -42.78
N ASP A 428 14.98 7.57 -42.81
CA ASP A 428 15.38 6.77 -43.97
C ASP A 428 14.90 5.30 -43.83
N ASP A 429 15.06 4.68 -42.66
CA ASP A 429 14.79 3.25 -42.45
C ASP A 429 13.42 2.95 -41.78
N ASN A 430 12.67 4.00 -41.43
CA ASN A 430 11.38 3.88 -40.71
C ASN A 430 11.45 3.01 -39.46
N ALA A 431 12.58 3.05 -38.71
CA ALA A 431 12.79 2.33 -37.48
C ALA A 431 13.20 3.30 -36.35
N VAL A 432 13.09 2.86 -35.11
CA VAL A 432 13.43 3.64 -33.90
C VAL A 432 14.37 2.83 -33.01
N THR A 433 15.15 3.52 -32.19
CA THR A 433 16.00 2.86 -31.20
C THR A 433 15.26 2.72 -29.89
N VAL A 434 15.06 1.48 -29.43
CA VAL A 434 14.47 1.17 -28.12
C VAL A 434 15.60 0.89 -27.14
N ARG A 435 15.66 1.68 -26.06
CA ARG A 435 16.61 1.47 -24.95
C ARG A 435 15.88 0.92 -23.74
N GLU A 436 16.37 -0.19 -23.22
CA GLU A 436 15.93 -0.77 -21.95
C GLU A 436 16.64 -0.11 -20.76
N ARG A 437 15.88 0.21 -19.71
CA ARG A 437 16.36 0.91 -18.50
C ARG A 437 17.46 0.15 -17.76
N ASP A 438 17.25 -1.15 -17.51
CA ASP A 438 18.08 -1.92 -16.57
C ASP A 438 19.41 -2.34 -17.18
N THR A 439 19.39 -2.82 -18.41
CA THR A 439 20.57 -3.28 -19.14
C THR A 439 21.24 -2.18 -19.97
N MET A 440 20.53 -1.08 -20.24
CA MET A 440 20.89 0.00 -21.19
C MET A 440 21.10 -0.50 -22.62
N LYS A 441 20.76 -1.76 -22.92
CA LYS A 441 20.81 -2.28 -24.28
C LYS A 441 19.88 -1.50 -25.19
N GLN A 442 20.31 -1.32 -26.41
CA GLN A 442 19.56 -0.62 -27.46
C GLN A 442 19.34 -1.56 -28.63
N GLU A 443 18.11 -1.58 -29.13
CA GLU A 443 17.72 -2.37 -30.27
C GLU A 443 17.04 -1.49 -31.30
N ARG A 444 17.26 -1.75 -32.58
CA ARG A 444 16.58 -1.07 -33.67
C ARG A 444 15.29 -1.81 -34.00
N VAL A 445 14.14 -1.12 -33.92
CA VAL A 445 12.82 -1.70 -34.12
C VAL A 445 12.04 -0.88 -35.15
N SER A 446 11.46 -1.54 -36.17
CA SER A 446 10.61 -0.89 -37.15
C SER A 446 9.37 -0.23 -36.50
N LEU A 447 8.98 0.93 -37.00
CA LEU A 447 7.78 1.63 -36.53
C LEU A 447 6.51 0.80 -36.65
N ASP A 448 6.44 -0.05 -37.65
CA ASP A 448 5.28 -0.97 -37.85
C ASP A 448 5.22 -2.08 -36.78
N GLN A 449 6.35 -2.41 -36.15
CA GLN A 449 6.45 -3.45 -35.14
C GLN A 449 6.53 -2.91 -33.71
N ILE A 450 6.75 -1.62 -33.50
CA ILE A 450 7.05 -1.04 -32.19
C ILE A 450 5.96 -1.31 -31.16
N GLN A 451 4.70 -1.26 -31.55
CA GLN A 451 3.57 -1.51 -30.67
C GLN A 451 3.52 -2.96 -30.18
N SER A 452 3.71 -3.92 -31.09
CA SER A 452 3.75 -5.36 -30.72
C SER A 452 5.02 -5.70 -29.92
N TYR A 453 6.15 -5.09 -30.25
CA TYR A 453 7.41 -5.24 -29.54
C TYR A 453 7.30 -4.78 -28.06
N LEU A 454 6.73 -3.58 -27.84
CA LEU A 454 6.49 -3.07 -26.49
C LEU A 454 5.40 -3.86 -25.77
N GLY A 455 4.31 -4.22 -26.47
CA GLY A 455 3.21 -5.00 -25.91
C GLY A 455 3.67 -6.34 -25.34
N GLY A 456 4.57 -7.06 -26.03
CA GLY A 456 5.14 -8.29 -25.54
C GLY A 456 6.02 -8.14 -24.27
N ARG A 457 6.53 -6.93 -23.99
CA ARG A 457 7.39 -6.62 -22.84
C ARG A 457 6.66 -5.90 -21.70
N LEU A 458 5.52 -5.33 -22.01
CA LEU A 458 4.64 -4.62 -21.06
C LEU A 458 3.39 -5.44 -20.72
N LEU A 459 3.49 -6.77 -20.76
CA LEU A 459 2.39 -7.68 -20.46
C LEU A 459 1.88 -7.45 -19.03
N GLY A 460 0.56 -7.29 -18.90
CA GLY A 460 -0.07 -7.05 -17.61
C GLY A 460 -0.06 -5.59 -17.15
N CYS A 461 0.43 -4.70 -17.99
CA CYS A 461 0.36 -3.25 -17.73
C CYS A 461 -1.00 -2.65 -18.10
#